data_0635da9ba7e8ba2e3b3244c01d854e6d
#
_entry.id   0635da9ba7e8ba2e3b3244c01d854e6d
#
_cell.length_a   1.000
_cell.length_b   1.000
_cell.length_c   1.000
_cell.angle_alpha   90.00
_cell.angle_beta   90.00
_cell.angle_gamma   90.00
#
_symmetry.space_group_name_H-M   'P 1'
#
loop_
_entity.id
_entity.type
_entity.pdbx_description
1 polymer ?
#
loop_
_entity_poly.entity_id
_entity_poly.type
_entity_poly.pdbx_seq_one_letter_code
_entity_poly.pdbx_strand_id
1 'polypeptide(L)'
;MYKICTQISWADVIDKLNHEVHNNSAKIMGTTYVLHDDYRPNTLQKAYEEVAVGKADMHVYVSFASDSPTFGKHKDTDNVLIIQAIGEMEYFLENEWVRLVPGDYLYIPIGIYHTPVVLTPRVTLSFSSNEYDIYPTIKK
;
A
#
# COMPACT_ATOMS: atom_id res chain seq x y z
N MET A 1 -15.43 5.57 -9.97
CA MET A 1 -14.64 4.64 -9.16
C MET A 1 -13.22 4.53 -9.73
N TYR A 2 -12.24 4.66 -8.89
CA TYR A 2 -10.85 4.54 -9.32
C TYR A 2 -10.47 3.07 -9.50
N LYS A 3 -9.59 2.80 -10.46
CA LYS A 3 -9.16 1.45 -10.76
C LYS A 3 -7.75 1.45 -11.32
N ILE A 4 -6.92 0.53 -10.83
CA ILE A 4 -5.59 0.34 -11.37
C ILE A 4 -5.64 -0.79 -12.41
N CYS A 5 -5.08 -0.57 -13.58
CA CYS A 5 -5.07 -1.56 -14.65
C CYS A 5 -3.86 -2.49 -14.58
N THR A 6 -2.79 -2.03 -13.99
CA THR A 6 -1.56 -2.81 -13.90
C THR A 6 -1.70 -3.92 -12.87
N GLN A 7 -1.46 -5.14 -13.29
CA GLN A 7 -1.42 -6.27 -12.36
C GLN A 7 -0.02 -6.41 -11.80
N ILE A 8 0.09 -6.40 -10.48
CA ILE A 8 1.38 -6.45 -9.81
C ILE A 8 1.93 -7.88 -9.83
N SER A 9 3.18 -8.00 -10.24
CA SER A 9 3.88 -9.28 -10.33
C SER A 9 4.64 -9.57 -9.03
N TRP A 10 4.48 -10.78 -8.49
CA TRP A 10 5.27 -11.21 -7.34
C TRP A 10 6.77 -11.13 -7.62
N ALA A 11 7.19 -11.46 -8.84
CA ALA A 11 8.61 -11.39 -9.20
C ALA A 11 9.16 -9.97 -9.02
N ASP A 12 8.36 -8.96 -9.41
CA ASP A 12 8.76 -7.56 -9.26
C ASP A 12 8.80 -7.15 -7.79
N VAL A 13 7.86 -7.63 -7.00
CA VAL A 13 7.81 -7.35 -5.55
C VAL A 13 9.05 -7.96 -4.88
N ILE A 14 9.38 -9.19 -5.19
CA ILE A 14 10.55 -9.87 -4.62
C ILE A 14 11.83 -9.17 -5.05
N ASP A 15 11.91 -8.73 -6.30
CA ASP A 15 13.05 -7.97 -6.80
C ASP A 15 13.25 -6.70 -5.98
N LYS A 16 12.20 -5.93 -5.78
CA LYS A 16 12.25 -4.72 -4.96
C LYS A 16 12.62 -5.03 -3.52
N LEU A 17 12.03 -6.06 -2.94
CA LEU A 17 12.32 -6.48 -1.57
C LEU A 17 13.80 -6.82 -1.41
N ASN A 18 14.32 -7.63 -2.33
CA ASN A 18 15.73 -8.00 -2.31
C ASN A 18 16.63 -6.77 -2.41
N HIS A 19 16.29 -5.84 -3.28
CA HIS A 19 17.04 -4.60 -3.44
C HIS A 19 17.08 -3.80 -2.15
N GLU A 20 15.91 -3.60 -1.53
CA GLU A 20 15.83 -2.77 -0.32
C GLU A 20 16.43 -3.44 0.91
N VAL A 21 16.28 -4.74 1.04
CA VAL A 21 16.93 -5.46 2.15
C VAL A 21 18.46 -5.39 1.99
N HIS A 22 18.95 -5.58 0.78
CA HIS A 22 20.39 -5.50 0.52
C HIS A 22 20.96 -4.12 0.81
N ASN A 23 20.18 -3.07 0.53
CA ASN A 23 20.62 -1.69 0.74
C ASN A 23 20.21 -1.12 2.11
N ASN A 24 19.66 -1.94 2.99
CA ASN A 24 19.20 -1.53 4.31
C ASN A 24 18.13 -0.44 4.30
N SER A 25 17.32 -0.37 3.25
CA SER A 25 16.25 0.61 3.17
C SER A 25 14.89 0.03 3.55
N ALA A 26 14.74 -1.29 3.58
CA ALA A 26 13.48 -1.91 3.99
C ALA A 26 13.30 -1.79 5.50
N LYS A 27 12.07 -1.47 5.91
CA LYS A 27 11.69 -1.61 7.32
C LYS A 27 11.12 -3.02 7.50
N ILE A 28 11.64 -3.74 8.48
CA ILE A 28 11.26 -5.14 8.71
C ILE A 28 10.57 -5.24 10.05
N MET A 29 9.35 -5.79 10.05
CA MET A 29 8.56 -6.05 11.25
C MET A 29 8.10 -7.50 11.21
N GLY A 30 8.91 -8.42 11.78
CA GLY A 30 8.58 -9.84 11.71
C GLY A 30 8.44 -10.30 10.27
N THR A 31 7.25 -10.74 9.90
CA THR A 31 6.95 -11.23 8.53
C THR A 31 6.39 -10.14 7.62
N THR A 32 6.43 -8.87 8.05
CA THR A 32 6.02 -7.74 7.22
C THR A 32 7.24 -6.89 6.85
N TYR A 33 7.32 -6.56 5.57
CA TYR A 33 8.37 -5.70 5.02
C TYR A 33 7.72 -4.45 4.44
N VAL A 34 8.29 -3.28 4.75
CA VAL A 34 7.82 -2.02 4.19
C VAL A 34 8.92 -1.50 3.26
N LEU A 35 8.59 -1.38 1.98
CA LEU A 35 9.52 -1.00 0.92
C LEU A 35 9.13 0.39 0.43
N HIS A 36 10.11 1.29 0.31
CA HIS A 36 9.75 2.69 0.05
C HIS A 36 10.72 3.48 -0.82
N ASP A 37 11.80 2.86 -1.30
CA ASP A 37 12.75 3.63 -2.11
C ASP A 37 12.31 3.72 -3.58
N ASP A 38 13.12 4.37 -4.41
CA ASP A 38 12.77 4.67 -5.78
C ASP A 38 12.98 3.52 -6.76
N TYR A 39 13.43 2.39 -6.27
CA TYR A 39 13.60 1.23 -7.13
C TYR A 39 12.24 0.55 -7.33
N ARG A 40 11.72 0.64 -8.54
CA ARG A 40 10.37 0.13 -8.85
C ARG A 40 10.44 -0.72 -10.11
N PRO A 41 10.72 -2.03 -10.01
CA PRO A 41 10.81 -2.87 -11.21
C PRO A 41 9.45 -3.02 -11.89
N ASN A 42 9.45 -2.84 -13.20
CA ASN A 42 8.37 -3.12 -14.15
C ASN A 42 6.95 -2.78 -13.68
N THR A 43 6.20 -3.77 -13.19
CA THR A 43 4.79 -3.55 -12.84
C THR A 43 4.63 -2.55 -11.69
N LEU A 44 5.60 -2.46 -10.80
CA LEU A 44 5.55 -1.47 -9.73
C LEU A 44 5.74 -0.06 -10.27
N GLN A 45 6.63 0.13 -11.23
CA GLN A 45 6.80 1.43 -11.88
C GLN A 45 5.54 1.82 -12.65
N LYS A 46 4.93 0.87 -13.36
CA LYS A 46 3.67 1.12 -14.07
C LYS A 46 2.56 1.54 -13.13
N ALA A 47 2.41 0.85 -12.01
CA ALA A 47 1.39 1.19 -11.02
C ALA A 47 1.66 2.59 -10.46
N TYR A 48 2.91 2.91 -10.20
CA TYR A 48 3.28 4.23 -9.71
C TYR A 48 2.86 5.31 -10.71
N GLU A 49 3.13 5.09 -11.99
CA GLU A 49 2.77 6.05 -13.04
C GLU A 49 1.26 6.20 -13.18
N GLU A 50 0.51 5.12 -13.05
CA GLU A 50 -0.95 5.18 -13.16
C GLU A 50 -1.59 5.98 -12.02
N VAL A 51 -1.01 5.97 -10.83
CA VAL A 51 -1.64 6.53 -9.65
C VAL A 51 -0.99 7.84 -9.22
N ALA A 52 0.32 7.80 -9.03
CA ALA A 52 1.02 8.91 -8.37
C ALA A 52 1.34 10.06 -9.31
N VAL A 53 1.58 9.76 -10.56
CA VAL A 53 1.94 10.75 -11.59
C VAL A 53 3.06 11.67 -11.09
N GLY A 54 4.03 11.11 -10.34
CA GLY A 54 5.15 11.88 -9.80
C GLY A 54 4.82 12.77 -8.61
N LYS A 55 3.62 12.68 -8.05
CA LYS A 55 3.18 13.59 -6.99
C LYS A 55 2.96 12.94 -5.64
N ALA A 56 3.17 11.65 -5.53
CA ALA A 56 2.95 10.91 -4.30
C ALA A 56 4.10 9.95 -4.03
N ASP A 57 4.30 9.62 -2.77
CA ASP A 57 5.20 8.55 -2.40
C ASP A 57 4.45 7.23 -2.46
N MET A 58 5.12 6.20 -2.91
CA MET A 58 4.54 4.85 -2.92
C MET A 58 5.32 3.96 -1.96
N HIS A 59 4.63 3.44 -0.97
CA HIS A 59 5.16 2.38 -0.11
C HIS A 59 4.55 1.05 -0.55
N VAL A 60 5.36 0.00 -0.52
CA VAL A 60 4.90 -1.34 -0.82
C VAL A 60 5.00 -2.16 0.46
N TYR A 61 3.85 -2.62 0.94
CA TYR A 61 3.78 -3.44 2.14
C TYR A 61 3.67 -4.89 1.72
N VAL A 62 4.59 -5.72 2.19
CA VAL A 62 4.60 -7.15 1.87
C VAL A 62 4.53 -7.94 3.16
N SER A 63 3.53 -8.80 3.28
CA SER A 63 3.41 -9.70 4.42
C SER A 63 3.39 -11.14 3.93
N PHE A 64 4.18 -12.00 4.56
CA PHE A 64 4.35 -13.37 4.09
C PHE A 64 3.52 -14.39 4.87
N ALA A 65 2.80 -13.95 5.87
CA ALA A 65 1.98 -14.86 6.69
C ALA A 65 0.67 -14.18 7.06
N SER A 66 -0.35 -14.99 7.34
CA SER A 66 -1.57 -14.50 7.97
C SER A 66 -1.20 -13.94 9.35
N ASP A 67 -1.95 -12.95 9.81
CA ASP A 67 -1.68 -12.28 11.10
C ASP A 67 -0.29 -11.67 11.19
N SER A 68 0.31 -11.32 10.06
CA SER A 68 1.57 -10.60 10.07
C SER A 68 1.41 -9.25 10.75
N PRO A 69 2.48 -8.72 11.38
CA PRO A 69 2.41 -7.45 12.08
C PRO A 69 2.08 -6.28 11.15
N THR A 70 1.42 -5.28 11.72
CA THR A 70 1.20 -3.98 11.09
C THR A 70 1.62 -2.90 12.08
N PHE A 71 1.48 -1.63 11.70
CA PHE A 71 1.75 -0.54 12.64
C PHE A 71 0.66 -0.38 13.71
N GLY A 72 -0.40 -1.17 13.64
CA GLY A 72 -1.50 -1.07 14.59
C GLY A 72 -2.34 0.19 14.34
N LYS A 73 -3.10 0.59 15.35
CA LYS A 73 -3.96 1.76 15.24
C LYS A 73 -3.11 3.03 15.15
N HIS A 74 -3.31 3.78 14.07
CA HIS A 74 -2.58 5.03 13.85
C HIS A 74 -3.34 5.94 12.91
N LYS A 75 -2.89 7.18 12.79
CA LYS A 75 -3.34 8.11 11.77
C LYS A 75 -2.13 8.65 11.05
N ASP A 76 -2.31 9.06 9.82
CA ASP A 76 -1.23 9.57 8.99
C ASP A 76 -1.26 11.09 8.92
N THR A 77 -0.12 11.67 8.61
CA THR A 77 0.02 13.11 8.43
C THR A 77 -0.25 13.54 6.98
N ASP A 78 -0.49 12.57 6.10
CA ASP A 78 -0.82 12.77 4.71
C ASP A 78 -2.12 12.04 4.38
N ASN A 79 -2.73 12.42 3.25
CA ASN A 79 -3.80 11.62 2.67
C ASN A 79 -3.19 10.35 2.08
N VAL A 80 -3.87 9.24 2.24
CA VAL A 80 -3.36 7.94 1.80
C VAL A 80 -4.39 7.24 0.94
N LEU A 81 -3.93 6.75 -0.21
CA LEU A 81 -4.71 5.86 -1.05
C LEU A 81 -4.10 4.47 -0.95
N ILE A 82 -4.89 3.53 -0.46
CA ILE A 82 -4.49 2.13 -0.34
C ILE A 82 -5.06 1.39 -1.54
N ILE A 83 -4.20 0.62 -2.23
CA ILE A 83 -4.63 -0.28 -3.30
C ILE A 83 -4.17 -1.68 -2.93
N GLN A 84 -5.13 -2.59 -2.83
CA GLN A 84 -4.81 -3.98 -2.52
C GLN A 84 -4.44 -4.70 -3.82
N ALA A 85 -3.21 -5.18 -3.89
CA ALA A 85 -2.71 -5.81 -5.10
C ALA A 85 -2.78 -7.33 -5.05
N ILE A 86 -2.35 -7.92 -3.94
CA ILE A 86 -2.30 -9.38 -3.76
C ILE A 86 -2.75 -9.68 -2.34
N GLY A 87 -3.57 -10.72 -2.18
CA GLY A 87 -4.04 -11.13 -0.86
C GLY A 87 -5.10 -10.22 -0.30
N GLU A 88 -5.43 -10.40 0.98
CA GLU A 88 -6.57 -9.75 1.60
C GLU A 88 -6.20 -9.08 2.91
N MET A 89 -6.83 -7.93 3.13
CA MET A 89 -6.64 -7.10 4.33
C MET A 89 -7.99 -6.69 4.89
N GLU A 90 -7.99 -6.33 6.15
CA GLU A 90 -9.10 -5.59 6.76
C GLU A 90 -8.56 -4.31 7.38
N TYR A 91 -9.38 -3.26 7.33
CA TYR A 91 -9.06 -1.99 7.98
C TYR A 91 -10.23 -1.59 8.85
N PHE A 92 -9.96 -1.26 10.11
CA PHE A 92 -10.98 -0.70 10.98
C PHE A 92 -10.83 0.81 11.00
N LEU A 93 -11.86 1.52 10.55
CA LEU A 93 -11.88 3.00 10.58
C LEU A 93 -13.31 3.49 10.69
N GLU A 94 -13.47 4.58 11.43
CA GLU A 94 -14.79 5.24 11.63
C GLU A 94 -15.86 4.25 12.07
N ASN A 95 -15.49 3.38 13.00
CA ASN A 95 -16.39 2.41 13.64
C ASN A 95 -16.90 1.32 12.70
N GLU A 96 -16.21 1.06 11.61
CA GLU A 96 -16.57 -0.08 10.75
C GLU A 96 -15.36 -0.77 10.19
N TRP A 97 -15.54 -2.03 9.82
CA TRP A 97 -14.51 -2.82 9.18
C TRP A 97 -14.69 -2.77 7.68
N VAL A 98 -13.59 -2.53 6.97
CA VAL A 98 -13.56 -2.53 5.51
C VAL A 98 -12.61 -3.63 5.07
N ARG A 99 -13.11 -4.60 4.30
CA ARG A 99 -12.29 -5.67 3.77
C ARG A 99 -11.87 -5.33 2.35
N LEU A 100 -10.58 -5.51 2.06
CA LEU A 100 -10.03 -5.28 0.74
C LEU A 100 -9.52 -6.58 0.15
N VAL A 101 -9.97 -6.88 -1.06
CA VAL A 101 -9.46 -7.99 -1.87
C VAL A 101 -8.74 -7.41 -3.08
N PRO A 102 -7.98 -8.23 -3.84
CA PRO A 102 -7.21 -7.69 -4.96
C PRO A 102 -8.05 -6.85 -5.92
N GLY A 103 -7.58 -5.65 -6.19
CA GLY A 103 -8.27 -4.68 -7.02
C GLY A 103 -9.04 -3.63 -6.25
N ASP A 104 -9.29 -3.85 -4.97
CA ASP A 104 -9.99 -2.87 -4.14
C ASP A 104 -9.07 -1.72 -3.75
N TYR A 105 -9.68 -0.57 -3.47
CA TYR A 105 -8.96 0.58 -2.94
C TYR A 105 -9.67 1.15 -1.73
N LEU A 106 -8.91 1.89 -0.93
CA LEU A 106 -9.43 2.59 0.23
C LEU A 106 -8.71 3.94 0.35
N TYR A 107 -9.48 5.01 0.36
CA TYR A 107 -8.92 6.34 0.57
C TYR A 107 -9.08 6.72 2.04
N ILE A 108 -7.97 7.05 2.69
CA ILE A 108 -7.96 7.44 4.10
C ILE A 108 -7.46 8.88 4.19
N PRO A 109 -8.35 9.83 4.51
CA PRO A 109 -7.92 11.21 4.66
C PRO A 109 -6.98 11.42 5.84
N ILE A 110 -6.22 12.50 5.77
CA ILE A 110 -5.37 12.97 6.85
C ILE A 110 -6.12 12.95 8.18
N GLY A 111 -5.47 12.44 9.22
CA GLY A 111 -5.97 12.52 10.58
C GLY A 111 -7.02 11.48 10.98
N ILE A 112 -7.39 10.58 10.07
CA ILE A 112 -8.34 9.52 10.39
C ILE A 112 -7.62 8.32 10.96
N TYR A 113 -7.99 7.93 12.18
CA TYR A 113 -7.42 6.72 12.80
C TYR A 113 -7.90 5.48 12.08
N HIS A 114 -6.98 4.56 11.85
CA HIS A 114 -7.29 3.29 11.22
C HIS A 114 -6.38 2.20 11.76
N THR A 115 -6.86 0.96 11.71
CA THR A 115 -6.13 -0.21 12.18
C THR A 115 -6.08 -1.23 11.05
N PRO A 116 -4.92 -1.47 10.43
CA PRO A 116 -4.79 -2.50 9.41
C PRO A 116 -4.67 -3.88 10.05
N VAL A 117 -5.27 -4.88 9.42
CA VAL A 117 -5.16 -6.29 9.85
C VAL A 117 -4.87 -7.14 8.62
N VAL A 118 -3.81 -7.92 8.70
CA VAL A 118 -3.41 -8.82 7.61
C VAL A 118 -4.20 -10.12 7.73
N LEU A 119 -4.95 -10.46 6.70
CA LEU A 119 -5.75 -11.70 6.69
C LEU A 119 -5.01 -12.85 6.02
N THR A 120 -4.28 -12.57 4.95
CA THR A 120 -3.51 -13.55 4.18
C THR A 120 -2.15 -12.95 3.85
N PRO A 121 -1.21 -13.74 3.33
CA PRO A 121 -0.04 -13.12 2.68
C PRO A 121 -0.52 -12.08 1.67
N ARG A 122 0.15 -10.93 1.62
CA ARG A 122 -0.41 -9.80 0.87
C ARG A 122 0.67 -8.90 0.29
N VAL A 123 0.27 -8.15 -0.74
CA VAL A 123 0.99 -6.99 -1.23
C VAL A 123 -0.01 -5.84 -1.28
N THR A 124 0.30 -4.75 -0.58
CA THR A 124 -0.54 -3.56 -0.55
C THR A 124 0.29 -2.36 -0.98
N LEU A 125 -0.24 -1.59 -1.92
CA LEU A 125 0.39 -0.35 -2.35
C LEU A 125 -0.23 0.81 -1.58
N SER A 126 0.61 1.66 -0.99
CA SER A 126 0.15 2.81 -0.22
C SER A 126 0.73 4.07 -0.84
N PHE A 127 -0.14 4.91 -1.37
CA PHE A 127 0.25 6.18 -1.98
C PHE A 127 -0.08 7.31 -1.03
N SER A 128 0.90 8.11 -0.64
CA SER A 128 0.69 9.20 0.30
C SER A 128 1.02 10.55 -0.32
N SER A 129 0.18 11.54 -0.04
CA SER A 129 0.35 12.89 -0.54
C SER A 129 -0.49 13.86 0.28
N ASN A 130 -0.03 15.10 0.41
CA ASN A 130 -0.86 16.19 0.95
C ASN A 130 -1.61 16.94 -0.14
N GLU A 131 -1.53 16.52 -1.39
CA GLU A 131 -2.19 17.19 -2.48
C GLU A 131 -3.50 16.53 -2.83
N TYR A 132 -4.52 17.33 -3.01
CA TYR A 132 -5.84 16.84 -3.34
C TYR A 132 -5.96 16.27 -4.72
N ASP A 133 -5.32 16.90 -5.67
CA ASP A 133 -5.54 16.59 -7.07
C ASP A 133 -4.97 15.23 -7.50
N ILE A 134 -4.33 14.52 -6.58
CA ILE A 134 -3.93 13.15 -6.84
C ILE A 134 -5.13 12.19 -6.77
N TYR A 135 -6.15 12.58 -5.99
CA TYR A 135 -7.28 11.69 -5.73
C TYR A 135 -8.63 12.18 -6.24
N PRO A 136 -8.71 13.02 -7.27
CA PRO A 136 -10.00 13.60 -7.63
C PRO A 136 -11.01 12.58 -8.12
N THR A 137 -10.55 11.48 -8.70
CA THR A 137 -11.44 10.49 -9.29
C THR A 137 -11.86 9.40 -8.33
N ILE A 138 -11.26 9.31 -7.15
CA ILE A 138 -11.59 8.27 -6.18
C ILE A 138 -12.52 8.74 -5.09
N LYS A 139 -12.80 10.00 -5.04
CA LYS A 139 -13.73 10.52 -4.05
C LYS A 139 -15.15 10.11 -4.39
N LYS A 140 -15.88 9.73 -3.41
CA LYS A 140 -17.27 9.35 -3.58
C LYS A 140 -18.16 10.52 -3.59
#